data_f3fee51b4d15c90fbb3f4ea61da34a50
#
_entry.id   f3fee51b4d15c90fbb3f4ea61da34a50
#
_cell.length_a   1.000
_cell.length_b   1.000
_cell.length_c   1.000
_cell.angle_alpha   90.00
_cell.angle_beta   90.00
_cell.angle_gamma   90.00
#
_symmetry.space_group_name_H-M   'P 1'
#
loop_
_entity.id
_entity.type
_entity.pdbx_description
1 polymer ?
#
loop_
_entity_poly.entity_id
_entity_poly.type
_entity_poly.pdbx_seq_one_letter_code
_entity_poly.pdbx_strand_id
1 'polypeptide(L)'
;MLQPRYLFTQDFSVFRTALLSLPHRVRRFERGESLWAAGTPFEKIFFFDAGLARTSIISVSGSNRVIAWQGPGTMFPVIHRNRFEIETRHLTEAVTAVAALEFSAVDIEAYLRGSADFALATIDWYAKFVNLLLYSAADVSTSPNTLTA
;
A
#
# COMPACT_ATOMS: atom_id res chain seq x y z
N MET A 1 -14.54 -5.07 17.84
CA MET A 1 -14.00 -6.08 16.91
C MET A 1 -12.57 -5.71 16.54
N LEU A 2 -11.67 -6.65 16.68
CA LEU A 2 -10.28 -6.43 16.30
C LEU A 2 -10.19 -6.44 14.76
N GLN A 3 -9.63 -5.38 14.20
CA GLN A 3 -9.38 -5.37 12.76
C GLN A 3 -8.18 -6.28 12.45
N PRO A 4 -8.18 -6.94 11.28
CA PRO A 4 -7.01 -7.67 10.84
C PRO A 4 -5.81 -6.73 10.78
N ARG A 5 -4.72 -7.08 11.45
CA ARG A 5 -3.56 -6.20 11.58
C ARG A 5 -2.91 -5.84 10.26
N TYR A 6 -3.11 -6.66 9.24
CA TYR A 6 -2.53 -6.45 7.92
C TYR A 6 -3.41 -5.61 6.99
N LEU A 7 -4.58 -5.21 7.46
CA LEU A 7 -5.53 -4.44 6.65
C LEU A 7 -5.33 -2.95 6.87
N PHE A 8 -5.04 -2.25 5.79
CA PHE A 8 -5.04 -0.80 5.74
C PHE A 8 -6.34 -0.34 5.10
N THR A 9 -7.12 0.40 5.84
CA THR A 9 -8.41 0.93 5.38
C THR A 9 -8.71 2.23 6.12
N GLN A 10 -9.37 3.16 5.45
CA GLN A 10 -9.82 4.44 5.99
C GLN A 10 -8.71 5.41 6.45
N ASP A 11 -7.45 5.09 6.26
CA ASP A 11 -6.33 5.91 6.73
C ASP A 11 -6.35 7.34 6.18
N PHE A 12 -6.83 7.48 4.95
CA PHE A 12 -6.82 8.76 4.24
C PHE A 12 -8.22 9.19 3.78
N SER A 13 -9.28 8.60 4.30
CA SER A 13 -10.66 8.88 3.86
C SER A 13 -11.04 10.33 3.97
N VAL A 14 -10.61 11.03 5.02
CA VAL A 14 -10.94 12.44 5.24
C VAL A 14 -10.31 13.36 4.18
N PHE A 15 -9.30 12.89 3.45
CA PHE A 15 -8.60 13.68 2.44
C PHE A 15 -9.16 13.49 1.03
N ARG A 16 -10.14 12.61 0.85
CA ARG A 16 -10.63 12.27 -0.48
C ARG A 16 -11.11 13.48 -1.27
N THR A 17 -11.89 14.35 -0.64
CA THR A 17 -12.42 15.55 -1.31
C THR A 17 -11.27 16.48 -1.77
N ALA A 18 -10.28 16.69 -0.92
CA ALA A 18 -9.11 17.49 -1.27
C ALA A 18 -8.28 16.83 -2.37
N LEU A 19 -8.10 15.51 -2.31
CA LEU A 19 -7.37 14.77 -3.33
C LEU A 19 -8.03 14.86 -4.71
N LEU A 20 -9.35 14.89 -4.77
CA LEU A 20 -10.07 15.03 -6.04
C LEU A 20 -9.77 16.34 -6.77
N SER A 21 -9.26 17.37 -6.08
CA SER A 21 -8.84 18.61 -6.71
C SER A 21 -7.46 18.51 -7.39
N LEU A 22 -6.71 17.45 -7.11
CA LEU A 22 -5.44 17.19 -7.78
C LEU A 22 -5.67 16.49 -9.12
N PRO A 23 -4.75 16.62 -10.08
CA PRO A 23 -4.80 15.82 -11.28
C PRO A 23 -4.84 14.32 -10.94
N HIS A 24 -5.77 13.59 -11.52
CA HIS A 24 -5.92 12.16 -11.25
C HIS A 24 -6.58 11.45 -12.40
N ARG A 25 -6.50 10.13 -12.39
CA ARG A 25 -7.19 9.24 -13.32
C ARG A 25 -8.02 8.25 -12.53
N VAL A 26 -9.24 8.00 -12.98
CA VAL A 26 -10.06 6.92 -12.43
C VAL A 26 -9.54 5.61 -13.03
N ARG A 27 -9.20 4.66 -12.17
CA ARG A 27 -8.72 3.34 -12.58
C ARG A 27 -9.64 2.26 -12.05
N ARG A 28 -9.82 1.24 -12.86
CA ARG A 28 -10.56 0.04 -12.46
C ARG A 28 -9.69 -1.17 -12.75
N PHE A 29 -9.68 -2.08 -11.78
CA PHE A 29 -8.92 -3.33 -11.89
C PHE A 29 -9.87 -4.49 -11.68
N GLU A 30 -9.77 -5.48 -12.52
CA GLU A 30 -10.49 -6.74 -12.34
C GLU A 30 -9.74 -7.63 -11.36
N ARG A 31 -10.45 -8.56 -10.78
CA ARG A 31 -9.85 -9.56 -9.90
C ARG A 31 -8.64 -10.22 -10.59
N GLY A 32 -7.53 -10.27 -9.88
CA GLY A 32 -6.29 -10.86 -10.37
C GLY A 32 -5.38 -9.92 -11.14
N GLU A 33 -5.85 -8.71 -11.50
CA GLU A 33 -4.97 -7.74 -12.17
C GLU A 33 -3.95 -7.17 -11.20
N SER A 34 -2.74 -6.95 -11.72
CA SER A 34 -1.67 -6.26 -10.99
C SER A 34 -1.85 -4.75 -11.10
N LEU A 35 -1.66 -4.04 -9.99
CA LEU A 35 -1.79 -2.59 -9.96
C LEU A 35 -0.55 -1.89 -10.51
N TRP A 36 0.61 -2.53 -10.38
CA TRP A 36 1.85 -2.05 -11.00
C TRP A 36 2.77 -3.22 -11.31
N ALA A 37 3.69 -3.00 -12.22
CA ALA A 37 4.70 -3.99 -12.58
C ALA A 37 5.90 -3.89 -11.64
N ALA A 38 6.43 -5.03 -11.21
CA ALA A 38 7.67 -5.08 -10.44
C ALA A 38 8.83 -4.50 -11.28
N GLY A 39 9.78 -3.86 -10.61
CA GLY A 39 10.93 -3.24 -11.26
C GLY A 39 10.67 -1.86 -11.86
N THR A 40 9.44 -1.33 -11.76
CA THR A 40 9.14 0.03 -12.19
C THR A 40 9.32 1.02 -11.05
N PRO A 41 9.69 2.28 -11.34
CA PRO A 41 9.76 3.32 -10.29
C PRO A 41 8.39 3.57 -9.65
N PHE A 42 8.40 3.98 -8.38
CA PHE A 42 7.19 4.42 -7.69
C PHE A 42 6.79 5.82 -8.16
N GLU A 43 6.18 5.90 -9.33
CA GLU A 43 5.73 7.16 -9.91
C GLU A 43 4.24 7.42 -9.76
N LYS A 44 3.49 6.40 -9.34
CA LYS A 44 2.03 6.46 -9.19
C LYS A 44 1.63 6.04 -7.80
N ILE A 45 0.61 6.71 -7.28
CA ILE A 45 0.02 6.41 -5.97
C ILE A 45 -1.48 6.27 -6.18
N PHE A 46 -2.06 5.23 -5.61
CA PHE A 46 -3.49 4.96 -5.71
C PHE A 46 -4.19 5.28 -4.40
N PHE A 47 -5.34 5.93 -4.51
CA PHE A 47 -6.31 6.02 -3.44
C PHE A 47 -7.42 5.00 -3.75
N PHE A 48 -7.66 4.08 -2.84
CA PHE A 48 -8.64 3.01 -3.04
C PHE A 48 -10.03 3.50 -2.67
N ASP A 49 -10.95 3.50 -3.63
CA ASP A 49 -12.35 3.85 -3.41
C ASP A 49 -13.20 2.64 -3.06
N ALA A 50 -12.94 1.50 -3.70
CA ALA A 50 -13.71 0.28 -3.51
C ALA A 50 -12.87 -0.94 -3.79
N GLY A 51 -13.23 -2.05 -3.18
CA GLY A 51 -12.58 -3.32 -3.40
C GLY A 51 -11.42 -3.58 -2.45
N LEU A 52 -10.74 -4.68 -2.69
CA LEU A 52 -9.64 -5.16 -1.86
C LEU A 52 -8.47 -5.55 -2.74
N ALA A 53 -7.30 -5.05 -2.41
CA ALA A 53 -6.04 -5.45 -3.01
C ALA A 53 -5.14 -6.06 -1.93
N ARG A 54 -4.14 -6.80 -2.33
CA ARG A 54 -3.14 -7.34 -1.41
C ARG A 54 -1.75 -7.19 -1.98
N THR A 55 -0.80 -6.96 -1.10
CA THR A 55 0.62 -6.92 -1.42
C THR A 55 1.30 -8.14 -0.83
N SER A 56 2.04 -8.84 -1.67
CA SER A 56 2.77 -10.05 -1.31
C SER A 56 4.25 -9.89 -1.65
N ILE A 57 5.10 -10.56 -0.89
CA ILE A 57 6.50 -10.78 -1.24
C ILE A 57 6.61 -12.19 -1.77
N ILE A 58 7.21 -12.33 -2.95
CA ILE A 58 7.50 -13.63 -3.55
C ILE A 58 8.93 -14.01 -3.17
N SER A 59 9.10 -15.12 -2.48
CA SER A 59 10.44 -15.60 -2.10
C SER A 59 11.16 -16.22 -3.28
N VAL A 60 12.48 -16.43 -3.11
CA VAL A 60 13.32 -17.10 -4.12
C VAL A 60 12.81 -18.50 -4.42
N SER A 61 12.22 -19.16 -3.44
CA SER A 61 11.63 -20.50 -3.60
C SER A 61 10.28 -20.49 -4.28
N GLY A 62 9.73 -19.32 -4.61
CA GLY A 62 8.42 -19.19 -5.26
C GLY A 62 7.24 -19.11 -4.30
N SER A 63 7.46 -19.19 -2.99
CA SER A 63 6.37 -19.02 -2.02
C SER A 63 5.99 -17.55 -1.87
N ASN A 64 4.69 -17.29 -1.70
CA ASN A 64 4.17 -15.95 -1.53
C ASN A 64 3.83 -15.70 -0.07
N ARG A 65 4.21 -14.51 0.42
CA ARG A 65 3.84 -14.05 1.75
C ARG A 65 3.10 -12.74 1.65
N VAL A 66 1.85 -12.72 2.10
CA VAL A 66 1.07 -11.49 2.16
C VAL A 66 1.62 -10.60 3.28
N ILE A 67 1.94 -9.37 2.94
CA ILE A 67 2.44 -8.39 3.92
C ILE A 67 1.42 -7.31 4.25
N ALA A 68 0.47 -7.05 3.36
CA ALA A 68 -0.56 -6.03 3.60
C ALA A 68 -1.76 -6.25 2.70
N TRP A 69 -2.91 -5.79 3.19
CA TRP A 69 -4.16 -5.72 2.44
C TRP A 69 -4.57 -4.26 2.36
N GLN A 70 -5.02 -3.83 1.19
CA GLN A 70 -5.47 -2.46 0.97
C GLN A 70 -6.98 -2.47 0.71
N GLY A 71 -7.72 -1.80 1.59
CA GLY A 71 -9.16 -1.61 1.46
C GLY A 71 -9.53 -0.16 1.16
N PRO A 72 -10.83 0.15 1.09
CA PRO A 72 -11.29 1.50 0.79
C PRO A 72 -10.74 2.56 1.75
N GLY A 73 -10.38 3.71 1.21
CA GLY A 73 -9.91 4.85 2.00
C GLY A 73 -8.45 4.83 2.36
N THR A 74 -7.68 3.84 1.92
CA THR A 74 -6.22 3.85 2.09
C THR A 74 -5.52 4.26 0.79
N MET A 75 -4.24 4.57 0.90
CA MET A 75 -3.39 4.89 -0.24
C MET A 75 -2.19 3.94 -0.28
N PHE A 76 -1.79 3.57 -1.48
CA PHE A 76 -0.66 2.68 -1.71
C PHE A 76 -0.14 2.86 -3.14
N PRO A 77 1.10 2.68 -3.46
CA PRO A 77 2.22 2.35 -2.57
C PRO A 77 2.66 3.53 -1.70
N VAL A 78 3.84 3.39 -1.12
CA VAL A 78 4.43 4.32 -0.17
C VAL A 78 4.55 5.73 -0.74
N ILE A 79 4.12 6.72 0.01
CA ILE A 79 4.32 8.14 -0.32
C ILE A 79 5.76 8.50 0.06
N HIS A 80 6.56 8.91 -0.91
CA HIS A 80 7.97 9.21 -0.68
C HIS A 80 8.46 10.34 -1.58
N ARG A 81 9.57 10.93 -1.19
CA ARG A 81 10.22 12.04 -1.90
C ARG A 81 11.31 11.57 -2.85
N ASN A 82 11.84 10.39 -2.64
CA ASN A 82 12.91 9.82 -3.45
C ASN A 82 12.33 8.88 -4.50
N ARG A 83 13.03 8.73 -5.60
CA ARG A 83 12.66 7.73 -6.59
C ARG A 83 13.15 6.37 -6.11
N PHE A 84 12.21 5.48 -5.88
CA PHE A 84 12.48 4.08 -5.61
C PHE A 84 11.92 3.24 -6.75
N GLU A 85 12.56 2.12 -7.01
CA GLU A 85 12.00 1.12 -7.89
C GLU A 85 11.18 0.15 -7.07
N ILE A 86 10.09 -0.35 -7.68
CA ILE A 86 9.32 -1.42 -7.06
C ILE A 86 10.17 -2.68 -7.12
N GLU A 87 10.44 -3.26 -5.97
CA GLU A 87 11.22 -4.48 -5.87
C GLU A 87 10.60 -5.59 -6.72
N THR A 88 11.46 -6.34 -7.40
CA THR A 88 11.02 -7.39 -8.31
C THR A 88 10.21 -8.50 -7.63
N ARG A 89 10.26 -8.56 -6.32
CA ARG A 89 9.58 -9.60 -5.55
C ARG A 89 8.31 -9.12 -4.87
N HIS A 90 7.97 -7.86 -5.04
CA HIS A 90 6.70 -7.32 -4.55
C HIS A 90 5.64 -7.46 -5.64
N LEU A 91 4.47 -7.93 -5.26
CA LEU A 91 3.30 -7.99 -6.12
C LEU A 91 2.12 -7.38 -5.39
N THR A 92 1.46 -6.41 -6.03
CA THR A 92 0.17 -5.91 -5.54
C THR A 92 -0.88 -6.21 -6.59
N GLU A 93 -1.88 -6.97 -6.18
CA GLU A 93 -2.93 -7.44 -7.08
C GLU A 93 -4.32 -7.20 -6.50
N ALA A 94 -5.29 -7.01 -7.37
CA ALA A 94 -6.69 -6.91 -6.99
C ALA A 94 -7.21 -8.29 -6.57
N VAL A 95 -7.71 -8.39 -5.35
CA VAL A 95 -8.33 -9.62 -4.83
C VAL A 95 -9.80 -9.67 -5.22
N THR A 96 -10.44 -8.52 -5.26
CA THR A 96 -11.77 -8.31 -5.82
C THR A 96 -11.65 -7.28 -6.93
N ALA A 97 -12.75 -6.93 -7.60
CA ALA A 97 -12.77 -5.75 -8.45
C ALA A 97 -12.40 -4.52 -7.59
N VAL A 98 -11.51 -3.68 -8.10
CA VAL A 98 -11.00 -2.50 -7.41
C VAL A 98 -11.31 -1.26 -8.21
N ALA A 99 -11.80 -0.22 -7.54
CA ALA A 99 -11.89 1.12 -8.09
C ALA A 99 -10.92 2.02 -7.32
N ALA A 100 -10.10 2.77 -8.03
CA ALA A 100 -9.07 3.60 -7.42
C ALA A 100 -8.89 4.90 -8.19
N LEU A 101 -8.36 5.90 -7.49
CA LEU A 101 -7.88 7.14 -8.09
C LEU A 101 -6.36 7.04 -8.20
N GLU A 102 -5.84 7.28 -9.38
CA GLU A 102 -4.40 7.26 -9.65
C GLU A 102 -3.86 8.67 -9.67
N PHE A 103 -2.85 8.92 -8.87
CA PHE A 103 -2.15 10.20 -8.79
C PHE A 103 -0.70 10.03 -9.18
N SER A 104 -0.09 11.11 -9.70
CA SER A 104 1.35 11.19 -9.82
C SER A 104 1.98 11.35 -8.42
N ALA A 105 3.09 10.66 -8.17
CA ALA A 105 3.83 10.81 -6.92
C ALA A 105 4.29 12.27 -6.70
N VAL A 106 4.58 12.99 -7.77
CA VAL A 106 4.98 14.42 -7.72
C VAL A 106 3.84 15.27 -7.16
N ASP A 107 2.61 15.03 -7.61
CA ASP A 107 1.43 15.78 -7.15
C ASP A 107 1.11 15.47 -5.69
N ILE A 108 1.26 14.22 -5.29
CA ILE A 108 1.07 13.82 -3.89
C ILE A 108 2.15 14.42 -3.01
N GLU A 109 3.40 14.48 -3.45
CA GLU A 109 4.46 15.15 -2.70
C GLU A 109 4.16 16.64 -2.50
N ALA A 110 3.68 17.31 -3.54
CA ALA A 110 3.30 18.72 -3.44
C ALA A 110 2.17 18.92 -2.43
N TYR A 111 1.17 18.08 -2.45
CA TYR A 111 0.07 18.11 -1.49
C TYR A 111 0.57 17.86 -0.06
N LEU A 112 1.45 16.87 0.10
CA LEU A 112 2.07 16.54 1.38
C LEU A 112 2.79 17.74 1.99
N ARG A 113 3.52 18.49 1.18
CA ARG A 113 4.25 19.69 1.63
C ARG A 113 3.33 20.80 2.06
N GLY A 114 2.15 20.89 1.47
CA GLY A 114 1.18 21.96 1.73
C GLY A 114 0.14 21.65 2.79
N SER A 115 0.10 20.44 3.33
CA SER A 115 -0.91 20.01 4.29
C SER A 115 -0.28 19.29 5.46
N ALA A 116 -0.24 19.95 6.61
CA ALA A 116 0.27 19.34 7.84
C ALA A 116 -0.57 18.14 8.27
N ASP A 117 -1.87 18.23 8.11
CA ASP A 117 -2.77 17.11 8.47
C ASP A 117 -2.53 15.88 7.60
N PHE A 118 -2.33 16.07 6.31
CA PHE A 118 -2.01 14.97 5.41
C PHE A 118 -0.63 14.39 5.74
N ALA A 119 0.33 15.23 6.07
CA ALA A 119 1.66 14.77 6.47
C ALA A 119 1.61 13.93 7.76
N LEU A 120 0.83 14.36 8.75
CA LEU A 120 0.66 13.60 9.98
C LEU A 120 -0.04 12.26 9.73
N ALA A 121 -1.08 12.24 8.91
CA ALA A 121 -1.75 10.99 8.53
C ALA A 121 -0.80 10.03 7.81
N THR A 122 0.10 10.55 6.99
CA THR A 122 1.13 9.77 6.31
C THR A 122 2.13 9.18 7.31
N ILE A 123 2.55 9.95 8.30
CA ILE A 123 3.42 9.47 9.37
C ILE A 123 2.72 8.35 10.16
N ASP A 124 1.46 8.52 10.49
CA ASP A 124 0.68 7.50 11.20
C ASP A 124 0.56 6.20 10.38
N TRP A 125 0.36 6.34 9.09
CA TRP A 125 0.32 5.20 8.18
C TRP A 125 1.67 4.46 8.16
N TYR A 126 2.78 5.21 8.07
CA TYR A 126 4.11 4.62 8.12
C TYR A 126 4.40 3.94 9.45
N ALA A 127 4.02 4.56 10.56
CA ALA A 127 4.20 3.96 11.88
C ALA A 127 3.46 2.64 11.99
N LYS A 128 2.24 2.58 11.49
CA LYS A 128 1.45 1.36 11.44
C LYS A 128 2.13 0.29 10.59
N PHE A 129 2.63 0.68 9.42
CA PHE A 129 3.28 -0.24 8.49
C PHE A 129 4.59 -0.79 9.06
N VAL A 130 5.41 0.07 9.66
CA VAL A 130 6.67 -0.34 10.33
C VAL A 130 6.38 -1.30 11.46
N ASN A 131 5.39 -1.01 12.30
CA ASN A 131 4.98 -1.88 13.40
C ASN A 131 4.55 -3.25 12.88
N LEU A 132 3.81 -3.26 11.80
CA LEU A 132 3.37 -4.48 11.13
C LEU A 132 4.56 -5.32 10.63
N LEU A 133 5.52 -4.67 9.98
CA LEU A 133 6.72 -5.36 9.49
C LEU A 133 7.57 -5.92 10.62
N LEU A 134 7.74 -5.17 11.71
CA LEU A 134 8.47 -5.63 12.89
C LEU A 134 7.78 -6.83 13.53
N TYR A 135 6.47 -6.79 13.65
CA TYR A 135 5.71 -7.91 14.18
C TYR A 135 5.86 -9.15 13.29
N SER A 136 5.77 -8.98 11.99
CA SER A 136 5.92 -10.08 11.03
C SER A 136 7.31 -10.71 11.13
N ALA A 137 8.35 -9.89 11.28
CA ALA A 137 9.72 -10.38 11.44
C ALA A 137 9.88 -11.18 12.74
N ALA A 138 9.33 -10.66 13.85
CA ALA A 138 9.38 -11.35 15.14
C ALA A 138 8.62 -12.67 15.10
N ASP A 139 7.44 -12.69 14.47
CA ASP A 139 6.62 -13.89 14.32
C ASP A 139 7.35 -14.98 13.55
N VAL A 140 8.01 -14.62 12.46
CA VAL A 140 8.81 -15.57 11.66
C VAL A 140 9.99 -16.11 12.46
N SER A 141 10.71 -15.25 13.18
CA SER A 141 11.90 -15.65 13.93
C SER A 141 11.59 -16.52 15.14
N THR A 142 10.35 -16.44 15.67
CA THR A 142 9.92 -17.23 16.82
C THR A 142 9.12 -18.47 16.43
N SER A 143 8.87 -18.69 15.14
CA SER A 143 8.13 -19.85 14.65
C SER A 143 8.92 -21.14 14.97
N PRO A 144 8.26 -22.19 15.52
CA PRO A 144 8.92 -23.46 15.73
C PRO A 144 9.51 -24.07 14.46
N ASN A 145 8.85 -23.89 13.33
CA ASN A 145 9.36 -24.38 12.05
C ASN A 145 10.64 -23.68 11.63
N THR A 146 10.81 -22.43 12.00
CA THR A 146 12.02 -21.68 11.76
C THR A 146 13.17 -22.18 12.64
N LEU A 147 12.86 -22.52 13.90
CA LEU A 147 13.85 -22.99 14.87
C LEU A 147 14.31 -24.42 14.60
N THR A 148 13.47 -25.24 14.00
CA THR A 148 13.78 -26.64 13.70
C THR A 148 14.41 -26.86 12.33
N ALA A 149 14.37 -25.83 11.51
CA ALA A 149 15.02 -25.87 10.21
C ALA A 149 16.51 -25.59 10.34
#